data_abeeea09ab3fe4944b7a1cc731ef2e7c
#
_entry.id   abeeea09ab3fe4944b7a1cc731ef2e7c
#
_cell.length_a   1.000
_cell.length_b   1.000
_cell.length_c   1.000
_cell.angle_alpha   90.00
_cell.angle_beta   90.00
_cell.angle_gamma   90.00
#
_symmetry.space_group_name_H-M   'P 1'
#
loop_
_entity.id
_entity.type
_entity.pdbx_description
1 polymer ?
#
loop_
_entity_poly.entity_id
_entity_poly.type
_entity_poly.pdbx_seq_one_letter_code
_entity_poly.pdbx_strand_id
1 'polypeptide(L)'
;DLPHPQQARSQRRLACEQAWQNSGLPIQILRLPGIYGPYRSVLQSINTRRSKMIDKPGQVFSRVHVDDIAGATLHLIQCAAAGKWPVVVNVTDDLPAASKDLLTYGAKLLGRSLPPLEPFAIAAKQMSPMALSFWQENRRVSNQLLCQELGYSLIHPDYHSGLRDCYLVEGFKALQTNPL
;
A
#
# COMPACT_ATOMS: atom_id res chain seq x y z
N ASP A 1 2.47 -16.85 9.15
CA ASP A 1 3.90 -17.08 8.86
C ASP A 1 4.77 -16.35 9.87
N LEU A 2 5.89 -16.96 10.28
CA LEU A 2 6.89 -16.29 11.11
C LEU A 2 7.66 -15.27 10.28
N PRO A 3 7.92 -14.05 10.81
CA PRO A 3 8.67 -13.04 10.07
C PRO A 3 10.15 -13.42 9.97
N HIS A 4 10.70 -13.32 8.73
CA HIS A 4 12.11 -13.57 8.45
C HIS A 4 12.76 -12.33 7.80
N PRO A 5 12.99 -11.23 8.55
CA PRO A 5 13.52 -10.00 8.00
C PRO A 5 14.98 -10.16 7.59
N GLN A 6 15.29 -9.84 6.32
CA GLN A 6 16.65 -9.89 5.78
C GLN A 6 17.38 -8.55 5.89
N GLN A 7 16.64 -7.45 5.96
CA GLN A 7 17.21 -6.11 5.99
C GLN A 7 17.27 -5.55 7.41
N ALA A 8 18.31 -4.79 7.74
CA ALA A 8 18.51 -4.18 9.06
C ALA A 8 17.30 -3.32 9.51
N ARG A 9 16.62 -2.63 8.58
CA ARG A 9 15.41 -1.87 8.88
C ARG A 9 14.25 -2.77 9.30
N SER A 10 14.06 -3.87 8.60
CA SER A 10 12.99 -4.85 8.91
C SER A 10 13.29 -5.60 10.22
N GLN A 11 14.56 -5.89 10.49
CA GLN A 11 14.99 -6.50 11.75
C GLN A 11 14.72 -5.57 12.95
N ARG A 12 15.05 -4.27 12.81
CA ARG A 12 14.74 -3.28 13.85
C ARG A 12 13.24 -3.12 14.10
N ARG A 13 12.42 -3.19 13.02
CA ARG A 13 10.96 -3.16 13.17
C ARG A 13 10.47 -4.38 13.94
N LEU A 14 10.94 -5.58 13.62
CA LEU A 14 10.57 -6.80 14.33
C LEU A 14 11.00 -6.75 15.80
N ALA A 15 12.21 -6.28 16.09
CA ALA A 15 12.68 -6.11 17.47
C ALA A 15 11.79 -5.13 18.26
N CYS A 16 11.33 -4.05 17.63
CA CYS A 16 10.37 -3.12 18.24
C CYS A 16 9.01 -3.79 18.51
N GLU A 17 8.48 -4.58 17.57
CA GLU A 17 7.24 -5.35 17.79
C GLU A 17 7.39 -6.30 18.97
N GLN A 18 8.51 -7.03 19.06
CA GLN A 18 8.81 -7.96 20.16
C GLN A 18 8.92 -7.24 21.51
N ALA A 19 9.59 -6.07 21.55
CA ALA A 19 9.69 -5.27 22.77
C ALA A 19 8.31 -4.83 23.28
N TRP A 20 7.41 -4.41 22.38
CA TRP A 20 6.03 -4.10 22.74
C TRP A 20 5.26 -5.33 23.24
N GLN A 21 5.37 -6.47 22.56
CA GLN A 21 4.72 -7.72 22.99
C GLN A 21 5.19 -8.18 24.38
N ASN A 22 6.46 -7.95 24.72
CA ASN A 22 7.05 -8.33 26.00
C ASN A 22 6.82 -7.27 27.10
N SER A 23 6.15 -6.16 26.80
CA SER A 23 5.94 -5.07 27.77
C SER A 23 4.93 -5.40 28.87
N GLY A 24 4.13 -6.45 28.71
CA GLY A 24 3.01 -6.77 29.59
C GLY A 24 1.77 -5.88 29.40
N LEU A 25 1.82 -4.94 28.47
CA LEU A 25 0.67 -4.08 28.15
C LEU A 25 -0.30 -4.79 27.20
N PRO A 26 -1.60 -4.47 27.26
CA PRO A 26 -2.58 -4.97 26.32
C PRO A 26 -2.42 -4.22 24.97
N ILE A 27 -1.70 -4.83 24.03
CA ILE A 27 -1.38 -4.21 22.74
C ILE A 27 -1.96 -4.98 21.57
N GLN A 28 -2.21 -4.28 20.46
CA GLN A 28 -2.38 -4.86 19.13
C GLN A 28 -1.42 -4.19 18.16
N ILE A 29 -0.81 -4.99 17.29
CA ILE A 29 0.15 -4.55 16.28
C ILE A 29 -0.51 -4.63 14.91
N LEU A 30 -0.68 -3.49 14.26
CA LEU A 30 -1.17 -3.41 12.89
C LEU A 30 0.03 -3.34 11.95
N ARG A 31 0.20 -4.36 11.09
CA ARG A 31 1.23 -4.37 10.05
C ARG A 31 0.64 -3.79 8.78
N LEU A 32 1.17 -2.63 8.40
CA LEU A 32 0.70 -1.85 7.25
C LEU A 32 1.71 -1.98 6.10
N PRO A 33 1.27 -2.34 4.88
CA PRO A 33 2.12 -2.36 3.69
C PRO A 33 2.32 -0.95 3.11
N GLY A 34 2.32 -0.79 1.79
CA GLY A 34 2.42 0.52 1.14
C GLY A 34 1.18 1.37 1.39
N ILE A 35 1.29 2.41 2.22
CA ILE A 35 0.18 3.31 2.56
C ILE A 35 -0.02 4.33 1.46
N TYR A 36 -1.26 4.53 1.01
CA TYR A 36 -1.65 5.58 0.09
C TYR A 36 -3.00 6.20 0.48
N GLY A 37 -3.32 7.35 -0.10
CA GLY A 37 -4.56 8.09 0.13
C GLY A 37 -4.49 9.47 -0.54
N PRO A 38 -5.48 10.34 -0.33
CA PRO A 38 -5.48 11.70 -0.84
C PRO A 38 -4.15 12.42 -0.50
N TYR A 39 -3.63 13.17 -1.48
CA TYR A 39 -2.35 13.90 -1.42
C TYR A 39 -1.09 13.00 -1.25
N ARG A 40 -1.26 11.68 -1.19
CA ARG A 40 -0.17 10.71 -1.07
C ARG A 40 -0.43 9.49 -1.94
N SER A 41 -0.65 9.71 -3.22
CA SER A 41 -0.91 8.66 -4.20
C SER A 41 0.00 8.79 -5.42
N VAL A 42 -0.09 7.85 -6.36
CA VAL A 42 0.62 7.95 -7.64
C VAL A 42 0.11 9.12 -8.50
N LEU A 43 -1.10 9.64 -8.22
CA LEU A 43 -1.70 10.73 -8.97
C LEU A 43 -0.84 12.01 -8.93
N GLN A 44 -0.24 12.32 -7.76
CA GLN A 44 0.69 13.45 -7.63
C GLN A 44 1.90 13.30 -8.54
N SER A 45 2.51 12.11 -8.55
CA SER A 45 3.71 11.87 -9.35
C SER A 45 3.42 11.95 -10.85
N ILE A 46 2.24 11.50 -11.28
CA ILE A 46 1.77 11.60 -12.66
C ILE A 46 1.48 13.05 -13.01
N ASN A 47 0.71 13.76 -12.17
CA ASN A 47 0.33 15.15 -12.41
C ASN A 47 1.55 16.07 -12.51
N THR A 48 2.58 15.83 -11.69
CA THR A 48 3.85 16.58 -11.71
C THR A 48 4.89 16.04 -12.69
N ARG A 49 4.57 15.06 -13.52
CA ARG A 49 5.46 14.38 -14.48
C ARG A 49 6.74 13.80 -13.86
N ARG A 50 6.65 13.35 -12.61
CA ARG A 50 7.76 12.72 -11.88
C ARG A 50 7.63 11.19 -11.79
N SER A 51 6.56 10.63 -12.37
CA SER A 51 6.35 9.19 -12.39
C SER A 51 7.42 8.48 -13.21
N LYS A 52 7.81 7.29 -12.75
CA LYS A 52 8.72 6.39 -13.46
C LYS A 52 8.02 5.06 -13.69
N MET A 53 7.88 4.68 -14.95
CA MET A 53 7.30 3.39 -15.34
C MET A 53 8.39 2.34 -15.33
N ILE A 54 8.38 1.49 -14.31
CA ILE A 54 9.41 0.45 -14.13
C ILE A 54 8.78 -0.92 -14.34
N ASP A 55 9.41 -1.70 -15.22
CA ASP A 55 9.03 -3.09 -15.47
C ASP A 55 9.96 -4.06 -14.72
N LYS A 56 9.37 -4.79 -13.78
CA LYS A 56 9.99 -5.93 -13.11
C LYS A 56 8.97 -7.06 -13.10
N PRO A 57 9.03 -7.99 -14.05
CA PRO A 57 8.05 -9.07 -14.17
C PRO A 57 7.88 -9.85 -12.87
N GLY A 58 6.63 -10.14 -12.51
CA GLY A 58 6.28 -10.86 -11.29
C GLY A 58 6.34 -10.04 -9.98
N GLN A 59 6.89 -8.83 -10.01
CA GLN A 59 6.94 -7.96 -8.83
C GLN A 59 5.58 -7.34 -8.54
N VAL A 60 5.10 -7.53 -7.32
CA VAL A 60 3.90 -6.86 -6.81
C VAL A 60 4.17 -6.19 -5.46
N PHE A 61 3.28 -5.27 -5.10
CA PHE A 61 3.29 -4.60 -3.81
C PHE A 61 1.89 -4.66 -3.23
N SER A 62 1.76 -5.11 -1.99
CA SER A 62 0.54 -4.96 -1.19
C SER A 62 0.42 -3.51 -0.72
N ARG A 63 -0.82 -3.03 -0.58
CA ARG A 63 -1.11 -1.64 -0.23
C ARG A 63 -2.29 -1.56 0.73
N VAL A 64 -2.50 -0.36 1.28
CA VAL A 64 -3.69 -0.06 2.07
C VAL A 64 -4.03 1.43 1.93
N HIS A 65 -5.31 1.73 1.76
CA HIS A 65 -5.81 3.10 1.78
C HIS A 65 -5.85 3.62 3.22
N VAL A 66 -5.66 4.93 3.41
CA VAL A 66 -5.67 5.54 4.76
C VAL A 66 -7.00 5.37 5.48
N ASP A 67 -8.13 5.37 4.75
CA ASP A 67 -9.46 5.18 5.32
C ASP A 67 -9.63 3.75 5.88
N ASP A 68 -9.07 2.76 5.20
CA ASP A 68 -9.07 1.39 5.70
C ASP A 68 -8.17 1.20 6.92
N ILE A 69 -7.10 1.99 7.07
CA ILE A 69 -6.31 1.99 8.30
C ILE A 69 -7.16 2.52 9.46
N ALA A 70 -7.85 3.63 9.25
CA ALA A 70 -8.72 4.24 10.27
C ALA A 70 -9.89 3.31 10.62
N GLY A 71 -10.60 2.80 9.60
CA GLY A 71 -11.74 1.89 9.78
C GLY A 71 -11.33 0.57 10.46
N ALA A 72 -10.24 -0.06 10.01
CA ALA A 72 -9.74 -1.28 10.63
C ALA A 72 -9.29 -1.06 12.09
N THR A 73 -8.68 0.08 12.39
CA THR A 73 -8.30 0.42 13.77
C THR A 73 -9.54 0.50 14.67
N LEU A 74 -10.57 1.22 14.24
CA LEU A 74 -11.83 1.30 15.00
C LEU A 74 -12.48 -0.07 15.15
N HIS A 75 -12.55 -0.85 14.09
CA HIS A 75 -13.10 -2.21 14.13
C HIS A 75 -12.35 -3.12 15.10
N LEU A 76 -11.02 -3.07 15.11
CA LEU A 76 -10.18 -3.86 16.02
C LEU A 76 -10.36 -3.45 17.48
N ILE A 77 -10.58 -2.18 17.77
CA ILE A 77 -10.96 -1.70 19.12
C ILE A 77 -12.30 -2.33 19.56
N GLN A 78 -13.29 -2.38 18.66
CA GLN A 78 -14.59 -3.00 18.93
C GLN A 78 -14.46 -4.52 19.12
N CYS A 79 -13.66 -5.19 18.29
CA CYS A 79 -13.35 -6.61 18.45
C CYS A 79 -12.68 -6.91 19.80
N ALA A 80 -11.75 -6.06 20.22
CA ALA A 80 -11.08 -6.18 21.51
C ALA A 80 -12.07 -6.03 22.68
N ALA A 81 -12.98 -5.07 22.63
CA ALA A 81 -14.04 -4.91 23.61
C ALA A 81 -14.99 -6.11 23.68
N ALA A 82 -15.14 -6.85 22.57
CA ALA A 82 -15.90 -8.11 22.48
C ALA A 82 -15.09 -9.37 22.82
N GLY A 83 -13.88 -9.22 23.35
CA GLY A 83 -13.01 -10.35 23.73
C GLY A 83 -12.22 -10.99 22.57
N LYS A 84 -12.27 -10.44 21.37
CA LYS A 84 -11.50 -10.90 20.22
C LYS A 84 -10.22 -10.04 20.09
N TRP A 85 -9.11 -10.58 20.53
CA TRP A 85 -7.85 -9.82 20.67
C TRP A 85 -6.67 -10.48 19.95
N PRO A 86 -6.60 -10.48 18.62
CA PRO A 86 -5.39 -10.91 17.93
C PRO A 86 -4.26 -9.90 18.14
N VAL A 87 -3.09 -10.39 18.55
CA VAL A 87 -1.94 -9.53 18.88
C VAL A 87 -1.35 -8.86 17.64
N VAL A 88 -1.36 -9.53 16.48
CA VAL A 88 -0.81 -9.00 15.23
C VAL A 88 -1.83 -9.15 14.11
N VAL A 89 -2.14 -8.07 13.42
CA VAL A 89 -3.08 -8.03 12.30
C VAL A 89 -2.45 -7.35 11.10
N ASN A 90 -2.49 -7.99 9.94
CA ASN A 90 -2.16 -7.33 8.67
C ASN A 90 -3.36 -6.53 8.18
N VAL A 91 -3.17 -5.25 7.87
CA VAL A 91 -4.19 -4.38 7.28
C VAL A 91 -3.76 -4.04 5.86
N THR A 92 -4.33 -4.70 4.88
CA THR A 92 -4.01 -4.56 3.45
C THR A 92 -5.25 -4.74 2.59
N ASP A 93 -5.20 -4.19 1.36
CA ASP A 93 -6.21 -4.42 0.34
C ASP A 93 -6.16 -5.87 -0.20
N ASP A 94 -7.13 -6.22 -1.05
CA ASP A 94 -7.27 -7.58 -1.63
C ASP A 94 -6.39 -7.78 -2.87
N LEU A 95 -5.81 -6.71 -3.46
CA LEU A 95 -5.17 -6.77 -4.77
C LEU A 95 -3.71 -6.31 -4.76
N PRO A 96 -2.75 -7.18 -4.38
CA PRO A 96 -1.34 -6.89 -4.62
C PRO A 96 -1.07 -6.66 -6.11
N ALA A 97 -0.54 -5.51 -6.48
CA ALA A 97 -0.39 -5.10 -7.88
C ALA A 97 1.00 -4.52 -8.18
N ALA A 98 1.42 -4.63 -9.45
CA ALA A 98 2.66 -4.02 -9.90
C ALA A 98 2.56 -2.49 -9.88
N SER A 99 3.69 -1.81 -9.66
CA SER A 99 3.73 -0.34 -9.65
C SER A 99 3.25 0.27 -10.98
N LYS A 100 3.58 -0.37 -12.11
CA LYS A 100 3.13 0.06 -13.44
C LYS A 100 1.62 0.04 -13.60
N ASP A 101 0.91 -0.92 -12.97
CA ASP A 101 -0.54 -1.05 -13.10
C ASP A 101 -1.25 0.12 -12.41
N LEU A 102 -0.78 0.51 -11.22
CA LEU A 102 -1.30 1.71 -10.53
C LEU A 102 -1.08 2.98 -11.35
N LEU A 103 0.14 3.13 -11.90
CA LEU A 103 0.47 4.29 -12.72
C LEU A 103 -0.41 4.34 -13.98
N THR A 104 -0.61 3.20 -14.63
CA THR A 104 -1.47 3.09 -15.82
C THR A 104 -2.92 3.50 -15.50
N TYR A 105 -3.46 2.98 -14.40
CA TYR A 105 -4.81 3.34 -13.97
C TYR A 105 -4.90 4.82 -13.56
N GLY A 106 -3.95 5.32 -12.77
CA GLY A 106 -3.90 6.73 -12.37
C GLY A 106 -3.78 7.70 -13.56
N ALA A 107 -2.99 7.32 -14.57
CA ALA A 107 -2.86 8.10 -15.79
C ALA A 107 -4.18 8.15 -16.59
N LYS A 108 -4.90 7.03 -16.64
CA LYS A 108 -6.25 6.98 -17.23
C LYS A 108 -7.23 7.90 -16.52
N LEU A 109 -7.23 7.92 -15.18
CA LEU A 109 -8.08 8.82 -14.39
C LEU A 109 -7.77 10.31 -14.68
N LEU A 110 -6.48 10.64 -14.79
CA LEU A 110 -6.03 12.02 -15.00
C LEU A 110 -6.07 12.46 -16.48
N GLY A 111 -6.32 11.57 -17.44
CA GLY A 111 -6.17 11.85 -18.86
C GLY A 111 -4.74 12.26 -19.24
N ARG A 112 -3.72 11.64 -18.63
CA ARG A 112 -2.30 11.97 -18.81
C ARG A 112 -1.54 10.82 -19.46
N SER A 113 -0.52 11.16 -20.27
CA SER A 113 0.45 10.20 -20.76
C SER A 113 1.48 9.85 -19.69
N LEU A 114 2.02 8.63 -19.76
CA LEU A 114 3.09 8.15 -18.92
C LEU A 114 4.43 8.17 -19.69
N PRO A 115 5.57 8.23 -18.97
CA PRO A 115 6.88 8.04 -19.59
C PRO A 115 7.01 6.60 -20.16
N PRO A 116 7.97 6.34 -21.04
CA PRO A 116 8.27 5.00 -21.53
C PRO A 116 8.54 4.01 -20.39
N LEU A 117 8.17 2.76 -20.61
CA LEU A 117 8.42 1.66 -19.68
C LEU A 117 9.92 1.34 -19.66
N GLU A 118 10.56 1.40 -18.49
CA GLU A 118 11.96 1.16 -18.29
C GLU A 118 12.19 -0.19 -17.61
N PRO A 119 13.06 -1.08 -18.14
CA PRO A 119 13.44 -2.32 -17.45
C PRO A 119 14.05 -2.05 -16.08
N PHE A 120 13.68 -2.85 -15.07
CA PHE A 120 14.18 -2.69 -13.71
C PHE A 120 15.73 -2.69 -13.64
N ALA A 121 16.40 -3.50 -14.43
CA ALA A 121 17.86 -3.57 -14.44
C ALA A 121 18.54 -2.23 -14.81
N ILE A 122 17.87 -1.40 -15.61
CA ILE A 122 18.33 -0.06 -15.96
C ILE A 122 17.96 0.93 -14.86
N ALA A 123 16.69 0.96 -14.45
CA ALA A 123 16.19 1.84 -13.41
C ALA A 123 16.95 1.67 -12.09
N ALA A 124 17.29 0.45 -11.71
CA ALA A 124 18.00 0.11 -10.48
C ALA A 124 19.35 0.82 -10.32
N LYS A 125 20.06 1.09 -11.42
CA LYS A 125 21.36 1.78 -11.40
C LYS A 125 21.27 3.23 -10.90
N GLN A 126 20.07 3.83 -10.99
CA GLN A 126 19.82 5.21 -10.58
C GLN A 126 19.02 5.31 -9.27
N MET A 127 18.67 4.17 -8.66
CA MET A 127 17.92 4.14 -7.42
C MET A 127 18.81 4.39 -6.20
N SER A 128 18.27 5.12 -5.22
CA SER A 128 18.88 5.16 -3.91
C SER A 128 18.84 3.76 -3.25
N PRO A 129 19.76 3.45 -2.31
CA PRO A 129 19.73 2.17 -1.59
C PRO A 129 18.37 1.89 -0.94
N MET A 130 17.71 2.92 -0.43
CA MET A 130 16.37 2.81 0.15
C MET A 130 15.34 2.43 -0.91
N ALA A 131 15.32 3.10 -2.07
CA ALA A 131 14.39 2.76 -3.13
C ALA A 131 14.62 1.33 -3.63
N LEU A 132 15.88 0.95 -3.86
CA LEU A 132 16.24 -0.40 -4.29
C LEU A 132 15.76 -1.47 -3.31
N SER A 133 15.84 -1.21 -2.01
CA SER A 133 15.40 -2.17 -0.98
C SER A 133 13.91 -2.54 -1.08
N PHE A 134 13.05 -1.64 -1.54
CA PHE A 134 11.63 -1.96 -1.78
C PHE A 134 11.42 -2.90 -2.96
N TRP A 135 12.31 -2.88 -3.95
CA TRP A 135 12.24 -3.74 -5.13
C TRP A 135 12.90 -5.11 -4.94
N GLN A 136 13.67 -5.29 -3.87
CA GLN A 136 14.30 -6.58 -3.55
C GLN A 136 13.31 -7.57 -2.93
N GLU A 137 12.26 -7.08 -2.30
CA GLU A 137 11.24 -7.90 -1.67
C GLU A 137 9.99 -7.98 -2.56
N ASN A 138 9.37 -9.16 -2.62
CA ASN A 138 8.13 -9.39 -3.36
C ASN A 138 7.14 -10.09 -2.41
N ARG A 139 6.29 -9.31 -1.78
CA ARG A 139 5.38 -9.80 -0.75
C ARG A 139 3.94 -9.66 -1.19
N ARG A 140 3.20 -10.76 -1.04
CA ARG A 140 1.73 -10.75 -1.03
C ARG A 140 1.29 -10.94 0.40
N VAL A 141 0.71 -9.90 0.98
CA VAL A 141 0.26 -9.90 2.38
C VAL A 141 -1.21 -10.29 2.38
N SER A 142 -1.58 -11.24 3.26
CA SER A 142 -2.97 -11.66 3.43
C SER A 142 -3.66 -10.81 4.49
N ASN A 143 -4.91 -10.42 4.23
CA ASN A 143 -5.83 -9.76 5.15
C ASN A 143 -6.90 -10.71 5.70
N GLN A 144 -6.74 -12.02 5.49
CA GLN A 144 -7.73 -13.04 5.86
C GLN A 144 -8.20 -12.90 7.31
N LEU A 145 -7.27 -12.75 8.26
CA LEU A 145 -7.60 -12.55 9.67
C LEU A 145 -8.52 -11.34 9.87
N LEU A 146 -8.18 -10.20 9.26
CA LEU A 146 -8.96 -8.97 9.41
C LEU A 146 -10.34 -9.08 8.74
N CYS A 147 -10.37 -9.53 7.48
CA CYS A 147 -11.60 -9.45 6.67
C CYS A 147 -12.50 -10.68 6.85
N GLN A 148 -11.95 -11.89 6.92
CA GLN A 148 -12.76 -13.12 6.99
C GLN A 148 -13.04 -13.56 8.43
N GLU A 149 -12.03 -13.51 9.32
CA GLU A 149 -12.19 -14.03 10.67
C GLU A 149 -12.76 -12.96 11.64
N LEU A 150 -12.33 -11.71 11.49
CA LEU A 150 -12.81 -10.60 12.30
C LEU A 150 -13.98 -9.84 11.67
N GLY A 151 -14.24 -10.02 10.37
CA GLY A 151 -15.41 -9.50 9.69
C GLY A 151 -15.32 -8.02 9.27
N TYR A 152 -14.11 -7.48 9.10
CA TYR A 152 -13.94 -6.12 8.57
C TYR A 152 -14.19 -6.10 7.05
N SER A 153 -15.03 -5.17 6.61
CA SER A 153 -15.26 -4.91 5.18
C SER A 153 -14.42 -3.74 4.73
N LEU A 154 -13.53 -3.95 3.78
CA LEU A 154 -12.69 -2.89 3.23
C LEU A 154 -13.53 -1.81 2.54
N ILE A 155 -13.22 -0.55 2.82
CA ILE A 155 -13.79 0.63 2.13
C ILE A 155 -13.21 0.69 0.71
N HIS A 156 -11.91 0.42 0.58
CA HIS A 156 -11.18 0.40 -0.67
C HIS A 156 -10.52 -0.98 -0.87
N PRO A 157 -11.26 -1.98 -1.42
CA PRO A 157 -10.76 -3.35 -1.54
C PRO A 157 -9.61 -3.48 -2.54
N ASP A 158 -9.40 -2.49 -3.39
CA ASP A 158 -8.30 -2.45 -4.36
C ASP A 158 -7.85 -1.02 -4.67
N TYR A 159 -6.72 -0.92 -5.38
CA TYR A 159 -6.18 0.37 -5.77
C TYR A 159 -7.05 1.13 -6.78
N HIS A 160 -7.97 0.48 -7.49
CA HIS A 160 -8.87 1.16 -8.42
C HIS A 160 -9.88 2.00 -7.66
N SER A 161 -10.51 1.43 -6.62
CA SER A 161 -11.44 2.15 -5.75
C SER A 161 -10.72 3.26 -4.98
N GLY A 162 -9.55 2.98 -4.38
CA GLY A 162 -8.82 3.97 -3.60
C GLY A 162 -8.22 5.10 -4.43
N LEU A 163 -7.71 4.84 -5.65
CA LEU A 163 -7.23 5.91 -6.53
C LEU A 163 -8.37 6.76 -7.09
N ARG A 164 -9.58 6.19 -7.27
CA ARG A 164 -10.76 6.95 -7.64
C ARG A 164 -11.17 7.89 -6.50
N ASP A 165 -11.13 7.45 -5.27
CA ASP A 165 -11.34 8.29 -4.10
C ASP A 165 -10.32 9.44 -4.04
N CYS A 166 -9.02 9.14 -4.12
CA CYS A 166 -7.97 10.16 -4.19
C CYS A 166 -8.22 11.18 -5.31
N TYR A 167 -8.65 10.73 -6.49
CA TYR A 167 -8.96 11.61 -7.62
C TYR A 167 -10.10 12.57 -7.29
N LEU A 168 -11.16 12.09 -6.67
CA LEU A 168 -12.33 12.89 -6.31
C LEU A 168 -12.02 13.89 -5.20
N VAL A 169 -11.38 13.42 -4.11
CA VAL A 169 -11.04 14.25 -2.94
C VAL A 169 -10.06 15.36 -3.30
N GLU A 170 -9.09 15.08 -4.16
CA GLU A 170 -8.08 16.05 -4.59
C GLU A 170 -8.58 17.03 -5.65
N GLY A 171 -9.80 16.82 -6.15
CA GLY A 171 -10.42 17.72 -7.12
C GLY A 171 -9.69 17.78 -8.47
N PHE A 172 -9.00 16.73 -8.87
CA PHE A 172 -8.39 16.67 -10.20
C PHE A 172 -9.47 16.84 -11.27
N LYS A 173 -9.31 17.85 -12.13
CA LYS A 173 -10.16 18.00 -13.31
C LYS A 173 -9.58 17.11 -14.41
N ALA A 174 -10.40 16.25 -14.99
CA ALA A 174 -10.03 15.56 -16.22
C ALA A 174 -9.70 16.65 -17.26
N LEU A 175 -8.60 16.46 -17.99
CA LEU A 175 -8.36 17.31 -19.17
C LEU A 175 -9.54 17.07 -20.09
N GLN A 176 -10.32 18.13 -20.37
CA GLN A 176 -11.27 18.09 -21.46
C GLN A 176 -10.45 17.80 -22.72
N THR A 177 -10.57 16.58 -23.24
CA THR A 177 -10.13 16.28 -24.58
C THR A 177 -11.01 17.14 -25.50
N ASN A 178 -10.50 18.28 -25.95
CA ASN A 178 -11.11 18.96 -27.09
C ASN A 178 -11.13 17.95 -28.24
N PRO A 179 -12.29 17.53 -28.75
CA PRO A 179 -12.31 16.80 -30.01
C PRO A 179 -11.78 17.73 -31.09
N LEU A 180 -10.73 17.30 -31.78
CA LEU A 180 -10.28 17.88 -33.05
C LEU A 180 -11.33 17.62 -34.12
#